data_38ed512a0533dbb7f1e9aaf859c62b19
#
_entry.id   38ed512a0533dbb7f1e9aaf859c62b19
#
_cell.length_a   1.000
_cell.length_b   1.000
_cell.length_c   1.000
_cell.angle_alpha   90.00
_cell.angle_beta   90.00
_cell.angle_gamma   90.00
#
_symmetry.space_group_name_H-M   'P 1'
#
loop_
_entity.id
_entity.type
_entity.pdbx_description
1 polymer ?
#
loop_
_entity_poly.entity_id
_entity_poly.type
_entity_poly.pdbx_seq_one_letter_code
_entity_poly.pdbx_strand_id
1 'polypeptide(L)'
;MTRHRRVIIVTLMLMAAPLLYALVSFAARPAPPQPWLESPAPNTTCVLPKDSARYNHMKHLKNLRDQVMRDGHREQITGAHDQGITSCRNCHAHRELFCDKCHERASVRPDCFGCHAY
;
A
#
# COMPACT_ATOMS: atom_id res chain seq x y z
N MET A 1 -15.59 0.87 -54.42
CA MET A 1 -14.79 0.17 -53.38
C MET A 1 -14.82 -1.31 -53.68
N THR A 2 -13.67 -1.94 -53.90
CA THR A 2 -13.58 -3.37 -54.20
C THR A 2 -13.99 -4.20 -52.95
N ARG A 3 -14.59 -5.36 -53.18
CA ARG A 3 -15.05 -6.29 -52.11
C ARG A 3 -13.96 -6.57 -51.08
N HIS A 4 -12.74 -6.75 -51.50
CA HIS A 4 -11.58 -6.96 -50.62
C HIS A 4 -11.30 -5.79 -49.67
N ARG A 5 -11.41 -4.56 -50.16
CA ARG A 5 -11.19 -3.36 -49.32
C ARG A 5 -12.25 -3.23 -48.22
N ARG A 6 -13.51 -3.59 -48.52
CA ARG A 6 -14.58 -3.62 -47.50
C ARG A 6 -14.31 -4.68 -46.42
N VAL A 7 -13.91 -5.88 -46.83
CA VAL A 7 -13.58 -6.96 -45.90
C VAL A 7 -12.44 -6.55 -44.98
N ILE A 8 -11.35 -6.02 -45.49
CA ILE A 8 -10.21 -5.54 -44.69
C ILE A 8 -10.64 -4.48 -43.68
N ILE A 9 -11.43 -3.49 -44.12
CA ILE A 9 -11.90 -2.41 -43.22
C ILE A 9 -12.77 -2.97 -42.11
N VAL A 10 -13.72 -3.85 -42.40
CA VAL A 10 -14.61 -4.48 -41.41
C VAL A 10 -13.80 -5.31 -40.42
N THR A 11 -12.86 -6.10 -40.91
CA THR A 11 -12.02 -6.91 -40.03
C THR A 11 -11.17 -6.05 -39.09
N LEU A 12 -10.56 -4.99 -39.60
CA LEU A 12 -9.79 -4.04 -38.79
C LEU A 12 -10.68 -3.33 -37.74
N MET A 13 -11.88 -2.93 -38.09
CA MET A 13 -12.82 -2.35 -37.12
C MET A 13 -13.25 -3.32 -36.05
N LEU A 14 -13.54 -4.57 -36.42
CA LEU A 14 -13.88 -5.63 -35.44
C LEU A 14 -12.75 -5.92 -34.46
N MET A 15 -11.50 -5.87 -34.92
CA MET A 15 -10.33 -6.08 -34.05
C MET A 15 -10.00 -4.83 -33.21
N ALA A 16 -10.22 -3.64 -33.73
CA ALA A 16 -9.95 -2.39 -33.04
C ALA A 16 -11.00 -2.06 -31.96
N ALA A 17 -12.26 -2.42 -32.18
CA ALA A 17 -13.36 -2.10 -31.26
C ALA A 17 -13.14 -2.59 -29.82
N PRO A 18 -12.76 -3.85 -29.55
CA PRO A 18 -12.52 -4.31 -28.18
C PRO A 18 -11.32 -3.64 -27.53
N LEU A 19 -10.27 -3.31 -28.30
CA LEU A 19 -9.11 -2.59 -27.79
C LEU A 19 -9.47 -1.16 -27.39
N LEU A 20 -10.21 -0.44 -28.24
CA LEU A 20 -10.71 0.90 -27.95
C LEU A 20 -11.64 0.89 -26.74
N TYR A 21 -12.55 -0.08 -26.64
CA TYR A 21 -13.42 -0.24 -25.50
C TYR A 21 -12.62 -0.48 -24.21
N ALA A 22 -11.63 -1.35 -24.23
CA ALA A 22 -10.77 -1.62 -23.09
C ALA A 22 -10.00 -0.37 -22.65
N LEU A 23 -9.43 0.38 -23.60
CA LEU A 23 -8.70 1.62 -23.35
C LEU A 23 -9.59 2.70 -22.72
N VAL A 24 -10.76 2.92 -23.30
CA VAL A 24 -11.73 3.89 -22.77
C VAL A 24 -12.24 3.48 -21.40
N SER A 25 -12.56 2.20 -21.21
CA SER A 25 -13.00 1.66 -19.92
C SER A 25 -11.93 1.79 -18.84
N PHE A 26 -10.67 1.59 -19.20
CA PHE A 26 -9.55 1.77 -18.27
C PHE A 26 -9.34 3.25 -17.91
N ALA A 27 -9.38 4.13 -18.89
CA ALA A 27 -9.23 5.58 -18.69
C ALA A 27 -10.40 6.21 -17.91
N ALA A 28 -11.62 5.70 -18.13
CA ALA A 28 -12.82 6.18 -17.45
C ALA A 28 -13.04 5.61 -16.03
N ARG A 29 -12.20 4.66 -15.59
CA ARG A 29 -12.33 4.13 -14.23
C ARG A 29 -12.01 5.23 -13.21
N PRO A 30 -12.95 5.56 -12.31
CA PRO A 30 -12.64 6.45 -11.21
C PRO A 30 -11.53 5.83 -10.36
N ALA A 31 -10.60 6.65 -9.90
CA ALA A 31 -9.60 6.20 -8.96
C ALA A 31 -10.31 5.55 -7.76
N PRO A 32 -9.88 4.37 -7.31
CA PRO A 32 -10.50 3.74 -6.15
C PRO A 32 -10.46 4.71 -4.97
N PRO A 33 -11.55 4.87 -4.23
CA PRO A 33 -11.60 5.77 -3.09
C PRO A 33 -10.47 5.41 -2.12
N GLN A 34 -9.76 6.43 -1.63
CA GLN A 34 -8.70 6.21 -0.64
C GLN A 34 -9.33 5.58 0.61
N PRO A 35 -8.69 4.57 1.22
CA PRO A 35 -9.17 4.03 2.48
C PRO A 35 -9.16 5.15 3.53
N TRP A 36 -10.25 5.28 4.27
CA TRP A 36 -10.24 6.12 5.44
C TRP A 36 -9.34 5.45 6.50
N LEU A 37 -8.33 6.15 6.93
CA LEU A 37 -7.38 5.68 7.92
C LEU A 37 -7.63 6.41 9.25
N GLU A 38 -7.40 5.71 10.35
CA GLU A 38 -7.39 6.31 11.67
C GLU A 38 -6.39 7.48 11.73
N SER A 39 -6.85 8.60 12.24
CA SER A 39 -6.00 9.76 12.48
C SER A 39 -5.07 9.47 13.68
N PRO A 40 -3.80 9.86 13.61
CA PRO A 40 -2.90 9.71 14.75
C PRO A 40 -3.35 10.58 15.93
N ALA A 41 -2.92 10.22 17.12
CA ALA A 41 -3.14 11.04 18.30
C ALA A 41 -2.60 12.48 18.07
N PRO A 42 -3.28 13.52 18.59
CA PRO A 42 -2.85 14.89 18.40
C PRO A 42 -1.46 15.13 19.01
N ASN A 43 -0.69 16.03 18.39
CA ASN A 43 0.66 16.40 18.83
C ASN A 43 1.69 15.28 18.81
N THR A 44 1.53 14.29 17.93
CA THR A 44 2.48 13.20 17.76
C THR A 44 3.24 13.35 16.44
N THR A 45 4.52 12.97 16.45
CA THR A 45 5.37 12.95 15.26
C THR A 45 5.60 11.51 14.84
N CYS A 46 5.32 11.21 13.57
CA CYS A 46 5.60 9.91 13.01
C CYS A 46 7.11 9.65 12.90
N VAL A 47 7.54 8.42 13.18
CA VAL A 47 8.95 7.99 13.05
C VAL A 47 9.48 8.09 11.61
N LEU A 48 8.60 8.08 10.63
CA LEU A 48 8.91 8.30 9.23
C LEU A 48 8.10 9.51 8.72
N PRO A 49 8.64 10.27 7.75
CA PRO A 49 7.84 11.27 7.05
C PRO A 49 6.57 10.64 6.49
N LYS A 50 5.43 11.29 6.67
CA LYS A 50 4.09 10.77 6.32
C LYS A 50 4.03 10.20 4.90
N ASP A 51 4.58 10.93 3.93
CA ASP A 51 4.57 10.52 2.52
C ASP A 51 5.48 9.29 2.28
N SER A 52 6.55 9.16 3.06
CA SER A 52 7.47 8.04 2.98
C SER A 52 6.94 6.80 3.71
N ALA A 53 6.25 6.97 4.82
CA ALA A 53 5.78 5.87 5.67
C ALA A 53 4.95 4.85 4.88
N ARG A 54 4.05 5.32 4.02
CA ARG A 54 3.18 4.46 3.22
C ARG A 54 3.94 3.46 2.34
N TYR A 55 5.07 3.87 1.77
CA TYR A 55 5.82 3.04 0.81
C TYR A 55 7.04 2.38 1.42
N ASN A 56 7.58 2.94 2.48
CA ASN A 56 8.88 2.53 3.02
C ASN A 56 8.82 1.88 4.42
N HIS A 57 7.63 1.81 5.06
CA HIS A 57 7.51 1.22 6.41
C HIS A 57 8.06 -0.21 6.48
N MET A 58 7.85 -1.04 5.45
CA MET A 58 8.36 -2.41 5.43
C MET A 58 9.89 -2.45 5.32
N LYS A 59 10.49 -1.56 4.54
CA LYS A 59 11.96 -1.43 4.47
C LYS A 59 12.53 -0.97 5.81
N HIS A 60 11.88 0.00 6.43
CA HIS A 60 12.25 0.50 7.76
C HIS A 60 12.19 -0.63 8.80
N LEU A 61 11.07 -1.34 8.90
CA LEU A 61 10.89 -2.42 9.87
C LEU A 61 11.84 -3.60 9.65
N LYS A 62 12.17 -3.93 8.40
CA LYS A 62 13.19 -4.97 8.11
C LYS A 62 14.58 -4.54 8.57
N ASN A 63 14.98 -3.31 8.28
CA ASN A 63 16.26 -2.78 8.75
C ASN A 63 16.33 -2.75 10.27
N LEU A 64 15.27 -2.27 10.93
CA LEU A 64 15.18 -2.23 12.36
C LEU A 64 15.28 -3.62 12.99
N ARG A 65 14.57 -4.61 12.43
CA ARG A 65 14.69 -6.00 12.84
C ARG A 65 16.11 -6.51 12.76
N ASP A 66 16.81 -6.23 11.68
CA ASP A 66 18.18 -6.71 11.48
C ASP A 66 19.12 -6.03 12.48
N GLN A 67 19.01 -4.73 12.71
CA GLN A 67 19.77 -4.00 13.74
C GLN A 67 19.52 -4.54 15.16
N VAL A 68 18.26 -4.79 15.52
CA VAL A 68 17.88 -5.24 16.85
C VAL A 68 18.24 -6.71 17.09
N MET A 69 17.94 -7.57 16.13
CA MET A 69 18.06 -9.02 16.30
C MET A 69 19.43 -9.58 15.93
N ARG A 70 20.12 -8.98 14.97
CA ARG A 70 21.43 -9.45 14.53
C ARG A 70 22.57 -8.65 15.13
N ASP A 71 22.43 -7.31 15.16
CA ASP A 71 23.48 -6.42 15.60
C ASP A 71 23.37 -6.06 17.11
N GLY A 72 22.23 -6.38 17.73
CA GLY A 72 22.01 -6.20 19.16
C GLY A 72 21.63 -4.77 19.59
N HIS A 73 21.31 -3.87 18.64
CA HIS A 73 20.95 -2.46 18.90
C HIS A 73 19.52 -2.31 19.45
N ARG A 74 19.31 -2.80 20.68
CA ARG A 74 17.98 -2.82 21.33
C ARG A 74 17.48 -1.43 21.74
N GLU A 75 18.35 -0.45 21.84
CA GLU A 75 18.01 0.95 22.11
C GLU A 75 17.05 1.52 21.05
N GLN A 76 17.05 0.99 19.83
CA GLN A 76 16.17 1.41 18.73
C GLN A 76 14.69 1.06 18.94
N ILE A 77 14.38 0.21 19.91
CA ILE A 77 13.01 -0.23 20.22
C ILE A 77 12.63 0.00 21.68
N THR A 78 13.39 0.84 22.39
CA THR A 78 13.15 1.10 23.82
C THR A 78 12.96 2.59 24.10
N GLY A 79 12.03 2.88 25.02
CA GLY A 79 11.80 4.22 25.53
C GLY A 79 11.39 5.23 24.46
N ALA A 80 11.94 6.44 24.54
CA ALA A 80 11.63 7.54 23.63
C ALA A 80 12.16 7.34 22.19
N HIS A 81 13.06 6.38 22.01
CA HIS A 81 13.67 6.06 20.70
C HIS A 81 13.03 4.86 20.01
N ASP A 82 11.91 4.35 20.54
CA ASP A 82 11.20 3.22 19.91
C ASP A 82 10.73 3.60 18.50
N GLN A 83 11.27 2.89 17.51
CA GLN A 83 10.93 3.02 16.10
C GLN A 83 10.19 1.77 15.58
N GLY A 84 9.83 0.85 16.47
CA GLY A 84 9.19 -0.41 16.12
C GLY A 84 7.68 -0.32 15.97
N ILE A 85 7.05 -1.48 15.88
CA ILE A 85 5.58 -1.61 15.77
C ILE A 85 4.88 -1.01 16.99
N THR A 86 5.48 -1.11 18.18
CA THR A 86 4.93 -0.53 19.42
C THR A 86 4.80 0.98 19.33
N SER A 87 5.78 1.64 18.72
CA SER A 87 5.73 3.08 18.46
C SER A 87 4.57 3.48 17.54
N CYS A 88 4.34 2.70 16.48
CA CYS A 88 3.19 2.92 15.60
C CYS A 88 1.86 2.79 16.35
N ARG A 89 1.73 1.76 17.19
CA ARG A 89 0.55 1.48 18.02
C ARG A 89 0.26 2.60 19.02
N ASN A 90 1.26 3.26 19.58
CA ASN A 90 1.05 4.36 20.52
C ASN A 90 0.28 5.53 19.90
N CYS A 91 0.36 5.70 18.57
CA CYS A 91 -0.35 6.76 17.86
C CYS A 91 -1.56 6.24 17.07
N HIS A 92 -1.51 4.99 16.59
CA HIS A 92 -2.56 4.32 15.82
C HIS A 92 -3.04 3.11 16.60
N ALA A 93 -4.00 3.31 17.51
CA ALA A 93 -4.39 2.31 18.50
C ALA A 93 -5.12 1.09 17.90
N HIS A 94 -5.78 1.27 16.76
CA HIS A 94 -6.62 0.25 16.16
C HIS A 94 -6.02 -0.27 14.85
N ARG A 95 -5.45 -1.46 14.92
CA ARG A 95 -4.83 -2.11 13.78
C ARG A 95 -5.75 -2.20 12.56
N GLU A 96 -6.99 -2.60 12.78
CA GLU A 96 -8.04 -2.78 11.78
C GLU A 96 -8.47 -1.49 11.10
N LEU A 97 -8.33 -0.35 11.78
CA LEU A 97 -8.65 0.97 11.25
C LEU A 97 -7.46 1.64 10.56
N PHE A 98 -6.26 1.11 10.72
CA PHE A 98 -5.05 1.69 10.16
C PHE A 98 -4.29 0.70 9.27
N CYS A 99 -3.62 -0.28 9.84
CA CYS A 99 -2.79 -1.23 9.09
C CYS A 99 -3.61 -2.08 8.12
N ASP A 100 -4.65 -2.72 8.64
CA ASP A 100 -5.45 -3.68 7.88
C ASP A 100 -6.23 -3.02 6.74
N LYS A 101 -6.66 -1.75 6.89
CA LYS A 101 -7.34 -1.00 5.82
C LYS A 101 -6.55 -0.96 4.50
N CYS A 102 -5.23 -0.74 4.57
CA CYS A 102 -4.39 -0.74 3.39
C CYS A 102 -4.01 -2.16 2.96
N HIS A 103 -3.67 -3.01 3.92
CA HIS A 103 -3.22 -4.37 3.66
C HIS A 103 -4.30 -5.25 3.04
N GLU A 104 -5.52 -5.21 3.54
CA GLU A 104 -6.67 -5.91 2.96
C GLU A 104 -6.96 -5.44 1.54
N ARG A 105 -6.89 -4.13 1.31
CA ARG A 105 -7.12 -3.56 -0.01
C ARG A 105 -6.07 -3.97 -1.03
N ALA A 106 -4.84 -4.17 -0.59
CA ALA A 106 -3.74 -4.67 -1.40
C ALA A 106 -3.72 -6.20 -1.51
N SER A 107 -4.66 -6.91 -0.84
CA SER A 107 -4.68 -8.37 -0.71
C SER A 107 -3.36 -8.92 -0.13
N VAL A 108 -2.75 -8.17 0.77
CA VAL A 108 -1.49 -8.52 1.42
C VAL A 108 -1.75 -8.73 2.91
N ARG A 109 -1.36 -9.88 3.43
CA ARG A 109 -1.46 -10.18 4.86
C ARG A 109 -0.10 -9.92 5.54
N PRO A 110 -0.03 -9.00 6.52
CA PRO A 110 1.22 -8.80 7.25
C PRO A 110 1.44 -9.93 8.26
N ASP A 111 2.53 -10.69 8.08
CA ASP A 111 2.90 -11.80 9.00
C ASP A 111 3.40 -11.31 10.36
N CYS A 112 3.68 -10.02 10.50
CA CYS A 112 4.20 -9.40 11.72
C CYS A 112 3.34 -9.71 12.95
N PHE A 113 2.02 -9.74 12.78
CA PHE A 113 1.06 -9.95 13.85
C PHE A 113 0.84 -11.43 14.24
N GLY A 114 1.57 -12.35 13.59
CA GLY A 114 1.73 -13.72 14.09
C GLY A 114 2.59 -13.82 15.34
N CYS A 115 3.49 -12.83 15.54
CA CYS A 115 4.41 -12.78 16.69
C CYS A 115 4.27 -11.50 17.52
N HIS A 116 3.82 -10.39 16.93
CA HIS A 116 3.65 -9.10 17.62
C HIS A 116 2.19 -8.86 17.95
N ALA A 117 1.88 -8.72 19.25
CA ALA A 117 0.57 -8.23 19.67
C ALA A 117 0.41 -6.75 19.28
N TYR A 118 -0.77 -6.42 18.76
CA TYR A 118 -1.13 -5.04 18.43
C TYR A 118 -2.10 -4.49 19.45
#